data_99a84e2778c413c744667db7713b2399
#
_entry.id   99a84e2778c413c744667db7713b2399
#
_cell.length_a   1.000
_cell.length_b   1.000
_cell.length_c   1.000
_cell.angle_alpha   90.00
_cell.angle_beta   90.00
_cell.angle_gamma   90.00
#
_symmetry.space_group_name_H-M   'P 1'
#
loop_
_entity.id
_entity.type
_entity.pdbx_description
1 polymer ?
#
loop_
_entity_poly.entity_id
_entity_poly.type
_entity_poly.pdbx_seq_one_letter_code
_entity_poly.pdbx_strand_id
1 'polypeptide(L)'
;MRFVLAATIVAFGLTAGEETKLGTGVALKDVTPIKAVLDQPQEFVGKTIRIDGVATAVCEHMGCWLAVADEADANGATVRLKVDHDGGIVFPVSAKGKKVSAEGVFEAVGKDGESKEAAGEHAKHDAKASQQYQLKATGAIIR
;
A
#
# COMPACT_ATOMS: atom_id res chain seq x y z
N MET A 1 57.16 27.58 0.51
CA MET A 1 55.74 27.83 0.31
C MET A 1 55.03 26.49 0.30
N ARG A 2 54.33 26.16 1.39
CA ARG A 2 53.58 24.90 1.55
C ARG A 2 52.11 25.26 1.46
N PHE A 3 51.45 24.92 0.35
CA PHE A 3 50.02 25.04 0.19
C PHE A 3 49.34 23.83 0.88
N VAL A 4 48.62 24.11 1.96
CA VAL A 4 47.75 23.13 2.61
C VAL A 4 46.40 23.27 1.94
N LEU A 5 46.03 22.26 1.13
CA LEU A 5 44.67 22.13 0.59
C LEU A 5 43.79 21.56 1.70
N ALA A 6 42.92 22.37 2.24
CA ALA A 6 41.85 21.92 3.13
C ALA A 6 40.72 21.33 2.29
N ALA A 7 40.60 20.02 2.30
CA ALA A 7 39.47 19.32 1.70
C ALA A 7 38.24 19.42 2.64
N THR A 8 37.30 20.27 2.26
CA THR A 8 36.01 20.37 2.94
C THR A 8 35.12 19.19 2.52
N ILE A 9 34.99 18.21 3.39
CA ILE A 9 34.07 17.11 3.21
C ILE A 9 32.65 17.63 3.53
N VAL A 10 31.85 17.91 2.49
CA VAL A 10 30.44 18.17 2.64
C VAL A 10 29.75 16.84 2.89
N ALA A 11 29.44 16.56 4.14
CA ALA A 11 28.59 15.42 4.49
C ALA A 11 27.16 15.72 4.02
N PHE A 12 26.78 15.13 2.89
CA PHE A 12 25.37 15.04 2.49
C PHE A 12 24.65 14.15 3.49
N GLY A 13 23.96 14.76 4.43
CA GLY A 13 23.07 14.06 5.32
C GLY A 13 21.90 13.50 4.49
N LEU A 14 21.91 12.19 4.25
CA LEU A 14 20.71 11.49 3.81
C LEU A 14 19.71 11.58 4.96
N THR A 15 18.74 12.46 4.83
CA THR A 15 17.53 12.38 5.64
C THR A 15 16.75 11.16 5.16
N ALA A 16 17.00 10.01 5.77
CA ALA A 16 16.15 8.85 5.63
C ALA A 16 14.77 9.26 6.18
N GLY A 17 13.78 9.44 5.30
CA GLY A 17 12.41 9.65 5.69
C GLY A 17 12.00 8.53 6.66
N GLU A 18 11.26 8.90 7.69
CA GLU A 18 10.81 7.97 8.71
C GLU A 18 9.93 6.89 8.08
N GLU A 19 10.45 5.68 7.95
CA GLU A 19 9.73 4.53 7.42
C GLU A 19 9.01 3.80 8.55
N THR A 20 7.71 3.59 8.37
CA THR A 20 6.90 2.76 9.28
C THR A 20 6.73 1.38 8.68
N LYS A 21 7.35 0.39 9.29
CA LYS A 21 7.24 -1.01 8.91
C LYS A 21 6.10 -1.68 9.68
N LEU A 22 5.19 -2.31 8.93
CA LEU A 22 4.04 -3.03 9.48
C LEU A 22 4.13 -4.52 9.14
N GLY A 23 3.73 -5.36 10.09
CA GLY A 23 3.79 -6.81 9.93
C GLY A 23 5.20 -7.30 9.63
N THR A 24 5.33 -8.21 8.65
CA THR A 24 6.63 -8.74 8.22
C THR A 24 7.43 -7.78 7.34
N GLY A 25 6.86 -6.61 7.04
CA GLY A 25 7.42 -5.68 6.07
C GLY A 25 7.28 -6.18 4.64
N VAL A 26 8.17 -5.75 3.77
CA VAL A 26 8.16 -6.13 2.35
C VAL A 26 9.47 -6.82 2.01
N ALA A 27 9.39 -8.10 1.64
CA ALA A 27 10.54 -8.93 1.27
C ALA A 27 10.71 -9.07 -0.25
N LEU A 28 9.61 -9.03 -1.01
CA LEU A 28 9.67 -9.12 -2.47
C LEU A 28 10.36 -7.91 -3.08
N LYS A 29 11.26 -8.16 -4.01
CA LYS A 29 11.98 -7.11 -4.75
C LYS A 29 11.19 -6.64 -5.96
N ASP A 30 10.48 -7.55 -6.62
CA ASP A 30 9.73 -7.27 -7.82
C ASP A 30 8.40 -6.58 -7.47
N VAL A 31 8.19 -5.42 -8.06
CA VAL A 31 6.96 -4.64 -7.90
C VAL A 31 5.98 -4.99 -9.01
N THR A 32 4.78 -5.38 -8.64
CA THR A 32 3.68 -5.59 -9.59
C THR A 32 2.97 -4.26 -9.81
N PRO A 33 2.90 -3.76 -11.06
CA PRO A 33 2.21 -2.51 -11.34
C PRO A 33 0.73 -2.58 -10.95
N ILE A 34 0.23 -1.58 -10.23
CA ILE A 34 -1.18 -1.50 -9.83
C ILE A 34 -2.11 -1.57 -11.04
N LYS A 35 -1.73 -0.89 -12.12
CA LYS A 35 -2.50 -0.95 -13.37
C LYS A 35 -2.66 -2.37 -13.91
N ALA A 36 -1.60 -3.18 -13.88
CA ALA A 36 -1.66 -4.57 -14.34
C ALA A 36 -2.60 -5.42 -13.47
N VAL A 37 -2.56 -5.22 -12.15
CA VAL A 37 -3.46 -5.91 -11.21
C VAL A 37 -4.92 -5.53 -11.45
N LEU A 38 -5.20 -4.27 -11.76
CA LEU A 38 -6.55 -3.78 -12.02
C LEU A 38 -7.08 -4.22 -13.38
N ASP A 39 -6.22 -4.28 -14.40
CA ASP A 39 -6.61 -4.68 -15.76
C ASP A 39 -6.91 -6.18 -15.86
N GLN A 40 -6.12 -7.00 -15.17
CA GLN A 40 -6.23 -8.47 -15.22
C GLN A 40 -6.15 -9.11 -13.82
N PRO A 41 -7.09 -8.79 -12.92
CA PRO A 41 -7.00 -9.23 -11.54
C PRO A 41 -7.00 -10.76 -11.39
N GLN A 42 -7.68 -11.47 -12.27
CA GLN A 42 -7.76 -12.94 -12.20
C GLN A 42 -6.40 -13.63 -12.36
N GLU A 43 -5.45 -13.00 -13.06
CA GLU A 43 -4.10 -13.56 -13.22
C GLU A 43 -3.27 -13.54 -11.95
N PHE A 44 -3.64 -12.69 -11.00
CA PHE A 44 -2.92 -12.51 -9.74
C PHE A 44 -3.54 -13.24 -8.56
N VAL A 45 -4.77 -13.74 -8.70
CA VAL A 45 -5.46 -14.46 -7.61
C VAL A 45 -4.64 -15.66 -7.15
N GLY A 46 -4.44 -15.76 -5.83
CA GLY A 46 -3.63 -16.80 -5.20
C GLY A 46 -2.12 -16.55 -5.22
N LYS A 47 -1.67 -15.48 -5.86
CA LYS A 47 -0.25 -15.13 -5.91
C LYS A 47 0.11 -14.14 -4.81
N THR A 48 1.32 -14.30 -4.28
CA THR A 48 1.95 -13.29 -3.42
C THR A 48 2.59 -12.24 -4.30
N ILE A 49 2.13 -10.99 -4.17
CA ILE A 49 2.61 -9.87 -4.96
C ILE A 49 3.00 -8.70 -4.06
N ARG A 50 3.84 -7.84 -4.59
CA ARG A 50 4.16 -6.53 -4.01
C ARG A 50 3.60 -5.44 -4.90
N ILE A 51 2.92 -4.48 -4.30
CA ILE A 51 2.50 -3.25 -4.96
C ILE A 51 3.10 -2.03 -4.26
N ASP A 52 3.44 -1.04 -5.03
CA ASP A 52 3.90 0.26 -4.56
C ASP A 52 2.95 1.34 -5.09
N GLY A 53 2.58 2.28 -4.24
CA GLY A 53 1.68 3.37 -4.64
C GLY A 53 1.48 4.38 -3.53
N VAL A 54 0.39 5.13 -3.62
CA VAL A 54 0.00 6.15 -2.64
C VAL A 54 -1.30 5.75 -1.95
N ALA A 55 -1.32 5.83 -0.61
CA ALA A 55 -2.53 5.61 0.16
C ALA A 55 -3.52 6.76 -0.06
N THR A 56 -4.71 6.44 -0.55
CA THR A 56 -5.76 7.42 -0.82
C THR A 56 -6.88 7.40 0.22
N ALA A 57 -7.08 6.26 0.89
CA ALA A 57 -8.06 6.12 1.95
C ALA A 57 -7.59 5.09 2.98
N VAL A 58 -7.97 5.28 4.22
CA VAL A 58 -7.67 4.40 5.36
C VAL A 58 -8.93 4.21 6.19
N CYS A 59 -9.14 3.01 6.70
CA CYS A 59 -10.20 2.77 7.68
C CYS A 59 -9.90 3.57 8.97
N GLU A 60 -10.72 4.55 9.28
CA GLU A 60 -10.51 5.45 10.41
C GLU A 60 -10.79 4.80 11.76
N HIS A 61 -11.66 3.77 11.78
CA HIS A 61 -12.07 3.13 13.03
C HIS A 61 -11.07 2.07 13.53
N MET A 62 -10.64 1.17 12.64
CA MET A 62 -9.86 0.00 13.05
C MET A 62 -8.55 -0.18 12.29
N GLY A 63 -8.30 0.63 11.26
CA GLY A 63 -7.10 0.49 10.42
C GLY A 63 -6.99 -0.87 9.72
N CYS A 64 -8.12 -1.53 9.46
CA CYS A 64 -8.16 -2.88 8.91
C CYS A 64 -8.06 -2.94 7.39
N TRP A 65 -8.16 -1.81 6.72
CA TRP A 65 -7.98 -1.69 5.27
C TRP A 65 -7.36 -0.35 4.87
N LEU A 66 -6.73 -0.35 3.72
CA LEU A 66 -6.08 0.78 3.09
C LEU A 66 -6.31 0.71 1.59
N ALA A 67 -6.67 1.81 0.95
CA ALA A 67 -6.74 1.90 -0.50
C ALA A 67 -5.46 2.51 -1.06
N VAL A 68 -4.86 1.86 -2.05
CA VAL A 68 -3.62 2.29 -2.69
C VAL A 68 -3.85 2.52 -4.18
N ALA A 69 -3.53 3.73 -4.64
CA ALA A 69 -3.53 4.11 -6.04
C ALA A 69 -2.12 4.12 -6.62
N ASP A 70 -2.01 4.07 -7.93
CA ASP A 70 -0.74 4.30 -8.63
C ASP A 70 -0.23 5.72 -8.36
N GLU A 71 1.07 5.87 -8.13
CA GLU A 71 1.68 7.20 -7.93
C GLU A 71 1.46 8.13 -9.13
N ALA A 72 1.42 7.58 -10.34
CA ALA A 72 1.18 8.34 -11.55
C ALA A 72 -0.28 8.80 -11.69
N ASP A 73 -1.22 8.15 -11.00
CA ASP A 73 -2.65 8.46 -11.03
C ASP A 73 -3.28 8.25 -9.64
N ALA A 74 -2.94 9.13 -8.71
CA ALA A 74 -3.44 9.08 -7.33
C ALA A 74 -4.96 9.25 -7.20
N ASN A 75 -5.63 9.76 -8.22
CA ASN A 75 -7.09 9.88 -8.28
C ASN A 75 -7.76 8.73 -9.05
N GLY A 76 -6.96 7.82 -9.59
CA GLY A 76 -7.44 6.68 -10.35
C GLY A 76 -7.94 5.52 -9.48
N ALA A 77 -8.11 4.38 -10.12
CA ALA A 77 -8.54 3.16 -9.46
C ALA A 77 -7.53 2.68 -8.42
N THR A 78 -8.01 2.06 -7.37
CA THR A 78 -7.22 1.62 -6.22
C THR A 78 -7.24 0.11 -6.04
N VAL A 79 -6.17 -0.41 -5.45
CA VAL A 79 -6.13 -1.76 -4.88
C VAL A 79 -6.41 -1.65 -3.39
N ARG A 80 -7.36 -2.42 -2.90
CA ARG A 80 -7.66 -2.49 -1.48
C ARG A 80 -6.69 -3.45 -0.80
N LEU A 81 -6.00 -2.95 0.20
CA LEU A 81 -5.25 -3.76 1.15
C LEU A 81 -6.16 -4.12 2.32
N LYS A 82 -6.24 -5.37 2.67
CA LYS A 82 -6.93 -5.83 3.86
C LYS A 82 -5.98 -6.57 4.78
N VAL A 83 -6.17 -6.44 6.08
CA VAL A 83 -5.44 -7.20 7.09
C VAL A 83 -6.42 -7.95 7.98
N ASP A 84 -6.00 -9.12 8.46
CA ASP A 84 -6.76 -9.86 9.45
C ASP A 84 -6.64 -9.18 10.82
N HIS A 85 -7.70 -9.18 11.58
CA HIS A 85 -7.71 -8.64 12.95
C HIS A 85 -6.67 -9.31 13.87
N ASP A 86 -6.36 -10.55 13.60
CA ASP A 86 -5.37 -11.32 14.38
C ASP A 86 -3.93 -11.12 13.89
N GLY A 87 -3.73 -10.45 12.76
CA GLY A 87 -2.41 -10.29 12.12
C GLY A 87 -1.50 -9.22 12.72
N GLY A 88 -1.98 -8.46 13.69
CA GLY A 88 -1.19 -7.43 14.36
C GLY A 88 -0.83 -6.21 13.49
N ILE A 89 -1.38 -6.11 12.27
CA ILE A 89 -1.20 -4.96 11.41
C ILE A 89 -2.39 -4.03 11.58
N VAL A 90 -2.10 -2.77 11.88
CA VAL A 90 -3.07 -1.68 11.92
C VAL A 90 -2.54 -0.54 11.07
N PHE A 91 -3.27 -0.14 10.04
CA PHE A 91 -2.90 1.01 9.22
C PHE A 91 -3.20 2.31 9.97
N PRO A 92 -2.19 3.17 10.19
CA PRO A 92 -2.43 4.46 10.82
C PRO A 92 -3.19 5.39 9.88
N VAL A 93 -4.09 6.20 10.42
CA VAL A 93 -4.82 7.23 9.66
C VAL A 93 -3.86 8.19 8.95
N SER A 94 -2.71 8.43 9.55
CA SER A 94 -1.64 9.26 8.97
C SER A 94 -1.01 8.68 7.71
N ALA A 95 -1.31 7.42 7.34
CA ALA A 95 -0.85 6.81 6.09
C ALA A 95 -1.48 7.46 4.86
N LYS A 96 -2.65 8.05 5.00
CA LYS A 96 -3.33 8.74 3.89
C LYS A 96 -2.44 9.83 3.28
N GLY A 97 -2.24 9.76 1.97
CA GLY A 97 -1.37 10.67 1.22
C GLY A 97 0.11 10.28 1.20
N LYS A 98 0.49 9.22 1.92
CA LYS A 98 1.88 8.74 1.97
C LYS A 98 2.12 7.62 0.96
N LYS A 99 3.39 7.44 0.60
CA LYS A 99 3.83 6.30 -0.22
C LYS A 99 3.76 5.02 0.58
N VAL A 100 3.21 3.98 -0.02
CA VAL A 100 3.04 2.66 0.57
C VAL A 100 3.62 1.60 -0.35
N SER A 101 4.45 0.74 0.22
CA SER A 101 4.82 -0.54 -0.38
C SER A 101 4.12 -1.63 0.43
N ALA A 102 3.38 -2.51 -0.22
CA ALA A 102 2.68 -3.59 0.46
C ALA A 102 2.89 -4.93 -0.24
N GLU A 103 3.00 -5.97 0.56
CA GLU A 103 3.15 -7.35 0.11
C GLU A 103 2.06 -8.22 0.72
N GLY A 104 1.54 -9.13 -0.06
CA GLY A 104 0.54 -10.07 0.42
C GLY A 104 0.00 -10.96 -0.67
N VAL A 105 -1.00 -11.76 -0.32
CA VAL A 105 -1.70 -12.65 -1.26
C VAL A 105 -2.87 -11.90 -1.88
N PHE A 106 -2.90 -11.88 -3.20
CA PHE A 106 -4.02 -11.30 -3.94
C PHE A 106 -5.17 -12.32 -4.00
N GLU A 107 -6.37 -11.89 -3.64
CA GLU A 107 -7.52 -12.79 -3.54
C GLU A 107 -8.79 -12.16 -4.12
N ALA A 108 -9.71 -13.05 -4.56
CA ALA A 108 -11.05 -12.65 -4.92
C ALA A 108 -11.93 -12.57 -3.67
N VAL A 109 -12.70 -11.49 -3.54
CA VAL A 109 -13.68 -11.34 -2.46
C VAL A 109 -15.01 -11.92 -2.92
N GLY A 110 -15.52 -12.93 -2.21
CA GLY A 110 -16.81 -13.55 -2.51
C GLY A 110 -17.98 -12.56 -2.38
N LYS A 111 -19.04 -12.81 -3.15
CA LYS A 111 -20.25 -11.99 -3.11
C LYS A 111 -21.01 -12.03 -1.78
N ASP A 112 -20.73 -13.02 -0.96
CA ASP A 112 -21.42 -13.29 0.31
C ASP A 112 -20.69 -12.69 1.53
N GLY A 113 -19.63 -11.91 1.26
CA GLY A 113 -18.74 -11.52 2.32
C GLY A 113 -19.09 -10.22 2.96
N GLU A 114 -18.95 -10.14 4.05
CA GLU A 114 -18.44 -9.23 5.06
C GLU A 114 -18.04 -7.80 4.63
N SER A 115 -18.18 -7.44 3.38
CA SER A 115 -17.98 -6.08 2.92
C SER A 115 -19.16 -5.15 3.20
N LYS A 116 -20.19 -5.62 3.93
CA LYS A 116 -21.35 -4.79 4.28
C LYS A 116 -21.04 -3.65 5.25
N GLU A 117 -19.94 -3.72 5.96
CA GLU A 117 -19.57 -2.68 6.92
C GLU A 117 -18.76 -1.52 6.34
N ALA A 118 -18.27 -1.66 5.12
CA ALA A 118 -17.51 -0.60 4.45
C ALA A 118 -18.35 0.29 3.53
N ALA A 119 -19.67 0.16 3.55
CA ALA A 119 -20.59 1.00 2.78
C ALA A 119 -20.83 2.35 3.45
N GLY A 120 -19.81 3.14 3.63
CA GLY A 120 -19.94 4.58 3.79
C GLY A 120 -20.37 5.20 2.44
N GLU A 121 -21.28 6.12 2.47
CA GLU A 121 -21.94 6.71 1.29
C GLU A 121 -21.00 7.40 0.28
N HIS A 122 -19.73 7.51 0.58
CA HIS A 122 -18.73 8.16 -0.28
C HIS A 122 -18.00 7.24 -1.25
N ALA A 123 -18.25 5.93 -1.21
CA ALA A 123 -17.56 4.93 -2.03
C ALA A 123 -18.29 4.59 -3.35
N LYS A 124 -19.25 5.37 -3.78
CA LYS A 124 -20.15 5.00 -4.89
C LYS A 124 -19.52 5.04 -6.30
N HIS A 125 -18.37 5.66 -6.48
CA HIS A 125 -17.79 5.81 -7.81
C HIS A 125 -16.68 4.83 -8.18
N ASP A 126 -15.96 4.29 -7.21
CA ASP A 126 -14.83 3.39 -7.45
C ASP A 126 -15.08 1.94 -7.05
N ALA A 127 -16.29 1.65 -6.56
CA ALA A 127 -16.58 0.44 -5.83
C ALA A 127 -16.69 -0.83 -6.68
N LYS A 128 -16.95 -0.72 -7.99
CA LYS A 128 -17.36 -1.89 -8.78
C LYS A 128 -16.19 -2.80 -9.19
N ALA A 129 -15.02 -2.24 -9.41
CA ALA A 129 -13.82 -3.02 -9.74
C ALA A 129 -13.03 -3.44 -8.49
N SER A 130 -13.02 -2.61 -7.45
CA SER A 130 -12.25 -2.85 -6.22
C SER A 130 -12.94 -3.79 -5.22
N GLN A 131 -14.25 -4.02 -5.35
CA GLN A 131 -15.01 -4.90 -4.44
C GLN A 131 -14.86 -6.40 -4.70
N GLN A 132 -14.39 -6.77 -5.87
CA GLN A 132 -14.23 -8.19 -6.24
C GLN A 132 -12.87 -8.76 -5.88
N TYR A 133 -11.88 -7.93 -5.63
CA TYR A 133 -10.51 -8.34 -5.38
C TYR A 133 -9.88 -7.48 -4.29
N GLN A 134 -8.97 -8.08 -3.55
CA GLN A 134 -8.19 -7.39 -2.53
C GLN A 134 -6.80 -8.03 -2.38
N LEU A 135 -5.86 -7.26 -1.84
CA LEU A 135 -4.58 -7.78 -1.40
C LEU A 135 -4.66 -8.02 0.11
N LYS A 136 -4.61 -9.28 0.52
CA LYS A 136 -4.47 -9.66 1.92
C LYS A 136 -3.03 -9.40 2.36
N ALA A 137 -2.79 -8.24 2.94
CA ALA A 137 -1.46 -7.80 3.28
C ALA A 137 -0.86 -8.60 4.43
N THR A 138 0.35 -9.09 4.24
CA THR A 138 1.19 -9.71 5.27
C THR A 138 2.22 -8.73 5.82
N GLY A 139 2.52 -7.69 5.07
CA GLY A 139 3.41 -6.63 5.47
C GLY A 139 3.28 -5.39 4.61
N ALA A 140 3.66 -4.26 5.17
CA ALA A 140 3.69 -2.98 4.47
C ALA A 140 4.79 -2.07 5.02
N ILE A 141 5.21 -1.12 4.20
CA ILE A 141 6.12 -0.04 4.56
C ILE A 141 5.47 1.27 4.14
N ILE A 142 5.33 2.21 5.06
CA ILE A 142 4.78 3.55 4.84
C ILE A 142 5.93 4.56 4.94
N ARG A 143 6.02 5.47 3.94
CA ARG A 143 7.10 6.48 3.84
C ARG A 143 6.54 7.88 3.73
#